data_8fbc4c57225bd6f155cc6227a23dabfb
#
_entry.id   8fbc4c57225bd6f155cc6227a23dabfb
#
_cell.length_a   1.000
_cell.length_b   1.000
_cell.length_c   1.000
_cell.angle_alpha   90.00
_cell.angle_beta   90.00
_cell.angle_gamma   90.00
#
_symmetry.space_group_name_H-M   'P 1'
#
loop_
_entity.id
_entity.type
_entity.pdbx_description
1 polymer ?
#
loop_
_entity_poly.entity_id
_entity_poly.type
_entity_poly.pdbx_seq_one_letter_code
_entity_poly.pdbx_strand_id
1 'polypeptide(L)'
;LRWPTSLRCDWPRRAGKSYLMRQMVRKLSEQGVKKENLLFVNFEDPRFTSLDTKLMMQIFEVYKEFLSPTGTPYIFLDEVQEVEGWEKWVRMMHELKKAKIVVSGSNAHLLSLELGTLLTGRHLDLTVFPLSFQEFLAFNKMEVKSPLDVAGREAEINRLMRKYIESGSFPEVALSDKKREI
;
A
#
# COMPACT_ATOMS: atom_id res chain seq x y z
N LEU A 1 18.75 -3.68 2.21
CA LEU A 1 17.98 -2.81 1.33
C LEU A 1 17.95 -1.39 1.89
N ARG A 2 18.45 -0.42 1.10
CA ARG A 2 18.41 0.99 1.52
C ARG A 2 17.02 1.51 1.18
N TRP A 3 16.15 1.63 2.18
CA TRP A 3 14.81 2.17 2.00
C TRP A 3 14.87 3.64 1.59
N PRO A 4 14.08 4.07 0.59
CA PRO A 4 13.94 5.47 0.24
C PRO A 4 13.37 6.27 1.41
N THR A 5 13.61 7.57 1.43
CA THR A 5 13.13 8.46 2.49
C THR A 5 11.61 8.66 2.41
N SER A 6 11.03 8.49 1.22
CA SER A 6 9.58 8.45 0.99
C SER A 6 9.24 7.47 -0.14
N LEU A 7 8.14 6.76 0.03
CA LEU A 7 7.58 5.83 -0.94
C LEU A 7 6.10 6.15 -1.15
N ARG A 8 5.67 6.15 -2.39
CA ARG A 8 4.27 6.36 -2.77
C ARG A 8 3.71 5.11 -3.43
N CYS A 9 2.52 4.66 -3.01
CA CYS A 9 1.81 3.54 -3.61
C CYS A 9 0.57 4.04 -4.35
N ASP A 10 0.59 3.98 -5.67
CA ASP A 10 -0.50 4.44 -6.55
C ASP A 10 -1.27 3.27 -7.15
N TRP A 11 -2.51 3.50 -7.50
CA TRP A 11 -3.38 2.76 -8.41
C TRP A 11 -4.82 2.55 -7.89
N PRO A 12 -5.77 2.02 -8.71
CA PRO A 12 -7.20 2.09 -8.40
C PRO A 12 -7.57 1.47 -7.06
N ARG A 13 -8.72 1.87 -6.53
CA ARG A 13 -9.32 1.29 -5.33
C ARG A 13 -9.37 -0.23 -5.46
N ARG A 14 -9.14 -0.95 -4.35
CA ARG A 14 -9.15 -2.43 -4.25
C ARG A 14 -8.01 -3.19 -4.93
N ALA A 15 -7.00 -2.51 -5.47
CA ALA A 15 -5.81 -3.17 -6.04
C ALA A 15 -4.89 -3.83 -4.99
N GLY A 16 -5.15 -3.64 -3.70
CA GLY A 16 -4.37 -4.25 -2.62
C GLY A 16 -3.31 -3.35 -2.00
N LYS A 17 -3.34 -2.00 -2.22
CA LYS A 17 -2.37 -1.05 -1.66
C LYS A 17 -2.21 -1.17 -0.14
N SER A 18 -3.32 -1.07 0.60
CA SER A 18 -3.32 -1.20 2.07
C SER A 18 -2.76 -2.55 2.53
N TYR A 19 -3.04 -3.62 1.80
CA TYR A 19 -2.48 -4.94 2.09
C TYR A 19 -0.97 -4.97 1.86
N LEU A 20 -0.49 -4.42 0.75
CA LEU A 20 0.95 -4.29 0.47
C LEU A 20 1.66 -3.47 1.55
N MET A 21 1.09 -2.34 1.97
CA MET A 21 1.66 -1.53 3.06
C MET A 21 1.76 -2.33 4.37
N ARG A 22 0.74 -3.12 4.70
CA ARG A 22 0.78 -4.01 5.88
C ARG A 22 1.82 -5.11 5.75
N GLN A 23 2.03 -5.66 4.54
CA GLN A 23 3.12 -6.59 4.28
C GLN A 23 4.50 -5.92 4.46
N MET A 24 4.65 -4.66 4.04
CA MET A 24 5.87 -3.90 4.27
C MET A 24 6.16 -3.70 5.77
N VAL A 25 5.14 -3.35 6.56
CA VAL A 25 5.24 -3.24 8.03
C VAL A 25 5.71 -4.57 8.62
N ARG A 26 5.07 -5.68 8.23
CA ARG A 26 5.44 -7.02 8.69
C ARG A 26 6.89 -7.36 8.33
N LYS A 27 7.29 -7.11 7.08
CA LYS A 27 8.65 -7.39 6.61
C LYS A 27 9.70 -6.57 7.36
N LEU A 28 9.42 -5.30 7.66
CA LEU A 28 10.31 -4.47 8.49
C LEU A 28 10.43 -5.04 9.91
N SER A 29 9.34 -5.48 10.50
CA SER A 29 9.36 -6.13 11.82
C SER A 29 10.19 -7.43 11.79
N GLU A 30 10.05 -8.25 10.77
CA GLU A 30 10.85 -9.47 10.55
C GLU A 30 12.35 -9.17 10.35
N GLN A 31 12.68 -7.98 9.83
CA GLN A 31 14.06 -7.47 9.69
C GLN A 31 14.62 -6.82 10.97
N GLY A 32 13.89 -6.89 12.07
CA GLY A 32 14.33 -6.41 13.39
C GLY A 32 13.98 -4.94 13.67
N VAL A 33 13.16 -4.28 12.83
CA VAL A 33 12.63 -2.97 13.20
C VAL A 33 11.66 -3.12 14.36
N LYS A 34 11.92 -2.40 15.45
CA LYS A 34 11.07 -2.45 16.65
C LYS A 34 9.65 -1.94 16.33
N LYS A 35 8.65 -2.51 17.00
CA LYS A 35 7.24 -2.13 16.81
C LYS A 35 6.98 -0.65 17.12
N GLU A 36 7.70 -0.11 18.09
CA GLU A 36 7.64 1.29 18.49
C GLU A 36 8.07 2.23 17.35
N ASN A 37 8.83 1.73 16.38
CA ASN A 37 9.29 2.49 15.20
C ASN A 37 8.39 2.30 13.98
N LEU A 38 7.23 1.68 14.12
CA LEU A 38 6.29 1.41 13.03
C LEU A 38 4.93 2.04 13.37
N LEU A 39 4.55 3.08 12.64
CA LEU A 39 3.24 3.70 12.74
C LEU A 39 2.46 3.44 11.45
N PHE A 40 1.23 2.94 11.57
CA PHE A 40 0.30 2.77 10.46
C PHE A 40 -1.00 3.50 10.77
N VAL A 41 -1.38 4.43 9.90
CA VAL A 41 -2.62 5.22 10.01
C VAL A 41 -3.42 5.06 8.73
N ASN A 42 -4.70 4.73 8.83
CA ASN A 42 -5.65 4.74 7.73
C ASN A 42 -6.61 5.92 7.93
N PHE A 43 -6.63 6.86 6.99
CA PHE A 43 -7.46 8.07 7.09
C PHE A 43 -8.91 7.87 6.63
N GLU A 44 -9.27 6.71 6.08
CA GLU A 44 -10.68 6.31 5.92
C GLU A 44 -11.34 5.84 7.23
N ASP A 45 -10.60 5.82 8.36
CA ASP A 45 -11.17 5.40 9.66
C ASP A 45 -12.23 6.42 10.13
N PRO A 46 -13.50 6.01 10.31
CA PRO A 46 -14.59 6.92 10.66
C PRO A 46 -14.47 7.54 12.06
N ARG A 47 -13.49 7.13 12.86
CA ARG A 47 -13.20 7.74 14.16
C ARG A 47 -12.53 9.11 14.04
N PHE A 48 -11.95 9.43 12.90
CA PHE A 48 -11.42 10.76 12.65
C PHE A 48 -12.56 11.71 12.28
N THR A 49 -12.72 12.78 13.05
CA THR A 49 -13.79 13.79 12.87
C THR A 49 -13.33 14.99 12.06
N SER A 50 -12.03 15.27 12.04
CA SER A 50 -11.40 16.27 11.17
C SER A 50 -10.18 15.66 10.51
N LEU A 51 -9.98 15.95 9.22
CA LEU A 51 -8.91 15.41 8.40
C LEU A 51 -8.06 16.57 7.86
N ASP A 52 -7.20 17.09 8.71
CA ASP A 52 -6.33 18.22 8.43
C ASP A 52 -4.88 17.98 8.92
N THR A 53 -3.99 18.91 8.61
CA THR A 53 -2.59 18.83 9.04
C THR A 53 -2.41 18.89 10.55
N LYS A 54 -3.37 19.46 11.30
CA LYS A 54 -3.32 19.50 12.76
C LYS A 54 -3.50 18.11 13.34
N LEU A 55 -4.45 17.33 12.79
CA LEU A 55 -4.62 15.92 13.15
C LEU A 55 -3.33 15.12 12.92
N MET A 56 -2.67 15.31 11.78
CA MET A 56 -1.39 14.63 11.49
C MET A 56 -0.31 14.97 12.51
N MET A 57 -0.23 16.25 12.90
CA MET A 57 0.71 16.69 13.96
C MET A 57 0.38 16.04 15.30
N GLN A 58 -0.90 16.03 15.69
CA GLN A 58 -1.35 15.42 16.94
C GLN A 58 -1.05 13.92 16.97
N ILE A 59 -1.37 13.18 15.88
CA ILE A 59 -1.04 11.76 15.77
C ILE A 59 0.46 11.52 15.97
N PHE A 60 1.30 12.35 15.37
CA PHE A 60 2.75 12.20 15.47
C PHE A 60 3.27 12.51 16.89
N GLU A 61 2.76 13.54 17.54
CA GLU A 61 3.14 13.87 18.92
C GLU A 61 2.69 12.78 19.90
N VAL A 62 1.44 12.32 19.80
CA VAL A 62 0.92 11.20 20.60
C VAL A 62 1.74 9.94 20.37
N TYR A 63 2.06 9.64 19.11
CA TYR A 63 2.90 8.50 18.76
C TYR A 63 4.28 8.57 19.45
N LYS A 64 4.94 9.73 19.44
CA LYS A 64 6.23 9.92 20.11
C LYS A 64 6.13 9.76 21.64
N GLU A 65 5.08 10.33 22.22
CA GLU A 65 4.87 10.30 23.66
C GLU A 65 4.63 8.87 24.17
N PHE A 66 3.72 8.13 23.52
CA PHE A 66 3.31 6.81 24.00
C PHE A 66 4.23 5.66 23.57
N LEU A 67 4.79 5.72 22.37
CA LEU A 67 5.63 4.63 21.87
C LEU A 67 7.13 4.89 21.95
N SER A 68 7.54 6.16 22.18
CA SER A 68 8.94 6.56 22.37
C SER A 68 9.90 5.91 21.34
N PRO A 69 9.68 6.12 20.03
CA PRO A 69 10.45 5.47 18.98
C PRO A 69 11.93 5.80 19.08
N THR A 70 12.79 4.81 18.85
CA THR A 70 14.25 4.98 18.87
C THR A 70 14.78 5.10 17.44
N GLY A 71 15.45 6.24 17.13
CA GLY A 71 15.96 6.53 15.78
C GLY A 71 14.86 7.05 14.83
N THR A 72 15.01 6.78 13.53
CA THR A 72 14.08 7.29 12.51
C THR A 72 12.94 6.29 12.29
N PRO A 73 11.69 6.63 12.67
CA PRO A 73 10.56 5.73 12.51
C PRO A 73 10.11 5.61 11.05
N TYR A 74 9.34 4.55 10.77
CA TYR A 74 8.62 4.33 9.53
C TYR A 74 7.15 4.66 9.76
N ILE A 75 6.60 5.57 8.96
CA ILE A 75 5.21 6.01 9.05
C ILE A 75 4.50 5.64 7.75
N PHE A 76 3.42 4.88 7.87
CA PHE A 76 2.57 4.43 6.79
C PHE A 76 1.24 5.17 6.87
N LEU A 77 0.92 5.96 5.84
CA LEU A 77 -0.27 6.79 5.75
C LEU A 77 -1.14 6.25 4.60
N ASP A 78 -2.20 5.55 4.95
CA ASP A 78 -3.12 4.95 3.97
C ASP A 78 -4.27 5.90 3.68
N GLU A 79 -4.64 6.03 2.39
CA GLU A 79 -5.66 6.93 1.85
C GLU A 79 -5.43 8.40 2.27
N VAL A 80 -4.17 8.84 2.12
CA VAL A 80 -3.70 10.14 2.63
C VAL A 80 -4.40 11.34 1.98
N GLN A 81 -4.97 11.19 0.78
CA GLN A 81 -5.72 12.25 0.07
C GLN A 81 -6.99 12.70 0.82
N GLU A 82 -7.45 11.93 1.81
CA GLU A 82 -8.55 12.34 2.68
C GLU A 82 -8.16 13.51 3.61
N VAL A 83 -6.86 13.75 3.80
CA VAL A 83 -6.34 14.80 4.71
C VAL A 83 -5.99 16.06 3.95
N GLU A 84 -6.63 17.17 4.26
CA GLU A 84 -6.31 18.47 3.65
C GLU A 84 -4.88 18.93 4.01
N GLY A 85 -4.08 19.22 2.98
CA GLY A 85 -2.71 19.71 3.13
C GLY A 85 -1.70 18.67 3.59
N TRP A 86 -2.01 17.39 3.46
CA TRP A 86 -1.13 16.28 3.84
C TRP A 86 0.28 16.38 3.23
N GLU A 87 0.38 16.88 2.01
CA GLU A 87 1.64 17.02 1.27
C GLU A 87 2.63 17.96 1.98
N LYS A 88 2.12 19.02 2.62
CA LYS A 88 2.93 19.97 3.39
C LYS A 88 3.52 19.29 4.62
N TRP A 89 2.72 18.47 5.29
CA TRP A 89 3.17 17.72 6.46
C TRP A 89 4.24 16.68 6.06
N VAL A 90 4.00 15.90 5.00
CA VAL A 90 4.95 14.91 4.50
C VAL A 90 6.26 15.57 4.10
N ARG A 91 6.21 16.71 3.39
CA ARG A 91 7.39 17.50 3.03
C ARG A 91 8.18 17.96 4.26
N MET A 92 7.51 18.54 5.25
CA MET A 92 8.14 18.98 6.50
C MET A 92 8.85 17.80 7.20
N MET A 93 8.18 16.67 7.34
CA MET A 93 8.75 15.49 7.98
C MET A 93 9.96 14.95 7.22
N HIS A 94 9.90 15.00 5.90
CA HIS A 94 11.00 14.60 5.02
C HIS A 94 12.21 15.55 5.15
N GLU A 95 11.99 16.86 5.05
CA GLU A 95 13.04 17.89 5.14
C GLU A 95 13.76 17.83 6.50
N LEU A 96 13.01 17.64 7.58
CA LEU A 96 13.53 17.51 8.93
C LEU A 96 14.09 16.10 9.23
N LYS A 97 14.04 15.17 8.28
CA LYS A 97 14.47 13.76 8.44
C LYS A 97 13.87 13.06 9.67
N LYS A 98 12.64 13.45 10.04
CA LYS A 98 11.98 12.95 11.26
C LYS A 98 11.39 11.55 11.09
N ALA A 99 11.08 11.14 9.86
CA ALA A 99 10.52 9.83 9.57
C ALA A 99 10.83 9.37 8.14
N LYS A 100 10.73 8.08 7.91
CA LYS A 100 10.60 7.47 6.58
C LYS A 100 9.11 7.25 6.32
N ILE A 101 8.59 7.85 5.26
CA ILE A 101 7.15 7.93 5.03
C ILE A 101 6.76 7.10 3.81
N VAL A 102 5.72 6.31 3.97
CA VAL A 102 5.05 5.58 2.89
C VAL A 102 3.62 6.10 2.83
N VAL A 103 3.21 6.59 1.67
CA VAL A 103 1.84 7.08 1.47
C VAL A 103 1.12 6.21 0.45
N SER A 104 -0.16 6.03 0.62
CA SER A 104 -1.06 5.50 -0.41
C SER A 104 -2.24 6.42 -0.63
N GLY A 105 -2.80 6.34 -1.83
CA GLY A 105 -4.03 7.04 -2.16
C GLY A 105 -4.68 6.46 -3.40
N SER A 106 -5.98 6.72 -3.54
CA SER A 106 -6.79 6.21 -4.65
C SER A 106 -6.71 7.08 -5.90
N ASN A 107 -6.11 8.26 -5.83
CA ASN A 107 -5.96 9.20 -6.94
C ASN A 107 -4.49 9.43 -7.29
N ALA A 108 -3.95 8.58 -8.17
CA ALA A 108 -2.56 8.65 -8.64
C ALA A 108 -2.18 10.01 -9.24
N HIS A 109 -3.12 10.65 -9.94
CA HIS A 109 -2.86 11.92 -10.63
C HIS A 109 -2.70 13.08 -9.63
N LEU A 110 -3.56 13.17 -8.61
CA LEU A 110 -3.42 14.19 -7.56
C LEU A 110 -2.15 13.98 -6.77
N LEU A 111 -1.89 12.73 -6.34
CA LEU A 111 -0.66 12.39 -5.62
C LEU A 111 0.60 12.72 -6.42
N SER A 112 0.59 12.53 -7.76
CA SER A 112 1.75 12.83 -8.60
C SER A 112 1.98 14.32 -8.78
N LEU A 113 0.93 15.10 -8.93
CA LEU A 113 1.03 16.56 -9.05
C LEU A 113 1.50 17.19 -7.72
N GLU A 114 0.90 16.76 -6.61
CA GLU A 114 1.18 17.32 -5.28
C GLU A 114 2.57 16.95 -4.79
N LEU A 115 2.99 15.68 -4.89
CA LEU A 115 4.33 15.26 -4.46
C LEU A 115 5.41 15.52 -5.50
N GLY A 116 5.11 15.43 -6.79
CA GLY A 116 6.09 15.64 -7.86
C GLY A 116 6.69 17.05 -7.84
N THR A 117 5.89 18.06 -7.51
CA THR A 117 6.34 19.44 -7.36
C THR A 117 7.06 19.69 -6.02
N LEU A 118 6.65 19.02 -4.95
CA LEU A 118 7.12 19.30 -3.58
C LEU A 118 8.32 18.45 -3.16
N LEU A 119 8.46 17.23 -3.68
CA LEU A 119 9.54 16.30 -3.32
C LEU A 119 10.44 15.96 -4.52
N THR A 120 10.64 16.87 -5.46
CA THR A 120 11.37 16.66 -6.71
C THR A 120 12.60 15.76 -6.55
N GLY A 121 12.56 14.56 -7.15
CA GLY A 121 13.67 13.60 -7.14
C GLY A 121 13.98 12.89 -5.82
N ARG A 122 13.16 13.06 -4.78
CA ARG A 122 13.41 12.51 -3.43
C ARG A 122 12.37 11.47 -2.97
N HIS A 123 11.55 10.99 -3.85
CA HIS A 123 10.56 9.94 -3.58
C HIS A 123 10.71 8.80 -4.58
N LEU A 124 10.18 7.65 -4.24
CA LEU A 124 10.08 6.50 -5.12
C LEU A 124 8.60 6.16 -5.30
N ASP A 125 8.21 6.02 -6.57
CA ASP A 125 6.86 5.64 -6.92
C ASP A 125 6.77 4.11 -7.05
N LEU A 126 5.79 3.53 -6.39
CA LEU A 126 5.45 2.13 -6.50
C LEU A 126 4.04 1.99 -7.05
N THR A 127 3.94 1.53 -8.28
CA THR A 127 2.64 1.27 -8.90
C THR A 127 2.16 -0.14 -8.54
N VAL A 128 0.99 -0.23 -7.91
CA VAL A 128 0.37 -1.50 -7.53
C VAL A 128 -0.70 -1.84 -8.56
N PHE A 129 -0.43 -2.81 -9.41
CA PHE A 129 -1.40 -3.32 -10.39
C PHE A 129 -2.35 -4.33 -9.75
N PRO A 130 -3.56 -4.51 -10.31
CA PRO A 130 -4.35 -5.70 -10.06
C PRO A 130 -3.53 -6.97 -10.36
N LEU A 131 -3.97 -8.12 -9.87
CA LEU A 131 -3.22 -9.36 -10.01
C LEU A 131 -2.91 -9.66 -11.49
N SER A 132 -1.67 -9.98 -11.80
CA SER A 132 -1.33 -10.68 -13.05
C SER A 132 -1.99 -12.07 -13.06
N PHE A 133 -2.10 -12.68 -14.22
CA PHE A 133 -2.69 -14.04 -14.31
C PHE A 133 -1.89 -15.07 -13.48
N GLN A 134 -0.58 -14.93 -13.44
CA GLN A 134 0.27 -15.79 -12.61
C GLN A 134 -0.01 -15.62 -11.11
N GLU A 135 -0.16 -14.39 -10.65
CA GLU A 135 -0.56 -14.10 -9.27
C GLU A 135 -1.99 -14.61 -8.99
N PHE A 136 -2.91 -14.44 -9.95
CA PHE A 136 -4.27 -14.98 -9.84
C PHE A 136 -4.28 -16.51 -9.71
N LEU A 137 -3.44 -17.22 -10.45
CA LEU A 137 -3.24 -18.66 -10.28
C LEU A 137 -2.74 -18.99 -8.87
N ALA A 138 -1.72 -18.26 -8.37
CA ALA A 138 -1.19 -18.46 -7.03
C ALA A 138 -2.25 -18.20 -5.93
N PHE A 139 -3.09 -17.18 -6.09
CA PHE A 139 -4.23 -16.92 -5.19
C PHE A 139 -5.24 -18.07 -5.18
N ASN A 140 -5.41 -18.78 -6.32
CA ASN A 140 -6.23 -19.98 -6.41
C ASN A 140 -5.45 -21.26 -6.04
N LYS A 141 -4.30 -21.14 -5.34
CA LYS A 141 -3.43 -22.25 -4.89
C LYS A 141 -2.86 -23.09 -6.03
N MET A 142 -2.74 -22.50 -7.22
CA MET A 142 -2.15 -23.14 -8.39
C MET A 142 -0.79 -22.52 -8.66
N GLU A 143 0.27 -23.29 -8.47
CA GLU A 143 1.61 -22.92 -8.88
C GLU A 143 1.93 -23.57 -10.23
N VAL A 144 2.38 -22.74 -11.17
CA VAL A 144 2.85 -23.17 -12.51
C VAL A 144 4.31 -22.75 -12.61
N LYS A 145 5.20 -23.73 -12.60
CA LYS A 145 6.67 -23.51 -12.61
C LYS A 145 7.32 -23.92 -13.93
N SER A 146 6.65 -24.76 -14.69
CA SER A 146 7.20 -25.32 -15.93
C SER A 146 6.13 -25.48 -17.02
N PRO A 147 6.54 -25.60 -18.30
CA PRO A 147 5.63 -25.94 -19.39
C PRO A 147 4.90 -27.28 -19.18
N LEU A 148 5.50 -28.23 -18.47
CA LEU A 148 4.89 -29.50 -18.14
C LEU A 148 3.71 -29.33 -17.17
N ASP A 149 3.80 -28.42 -16.23
CA ASP A 149 2.69 -28.10 -15.32
C ASP A 149 1.49 -27.54 -16.11
N VAL A 150 1.77 -26.73 -17.14
CA VAL A 150 0.74 -26.19 -18.03
C VAL A 150 0.03 -27.32 -18.76
N ALA A 151 0.79 -28.24 -19.39
CA ALA A 151 0.23 -29.36 -20.15
C ALA A 151 -0.58 -30.30 -19.25
N GLY A 152 -0.09 -30.57 -18.02
CA GLY A 152 -0.80 -31.48 -17.09
C GLY A 152 -2.05 -30.87 -16.45
N ARG A 153 -2.24 -29.57 -16.51
CA ARG A 153 -3.36 -28.82 -15.85
C ARG A 153 -4.11 -27.90 -16.82
N GLU A 154 -4.02 -28.13 -18.10
CA GLU A 154 -4.57 -27.24 -19.14
C GLU A 154 -6.05 -26.91 -18.92
N ALA A 155 -6.88 -27.88 -18.62
CA ALA A 155 -8.32 -27.68 -18.40
C ALA A 155 -8.58 -26.76 -17.19
N GLU A 156 -7.83 -26.93 -16.12
CA GLU A 156 -7.96 -26.09 -14.90
C GLU A 156 -7.45 -24.67 -15.13
N ILE A 157 -6.31 -24.52 -15.81
CA ILE A 157 -5.74 -23.23 -16.20
C ILE A 157 -6.71 -22.46 -17.11
N ASN A 158 -7.30 -23.15 -18.12
CA ASN A 158 -8.28 -22.55 -19.01
C ASN A 158 -9.55 -22.10 -18.26
N ARG A 159 -10.02 -22.87 -17.28
CA ARG A 159 -11.13 -22.49 -16.42
C ARG A 159 -10.80 -21.22 -15.61
N LEU A 160 -9.61 -21.16 -15.01
CA LEU A 160 -9.16 -20.00 -14.25
C LEU A 160 -8.89 -18.79 -15.14
N MET A 161 -8.41 -18.98 -16.37
CA MET A 161 -8.26 -17.91 -17.35
C MET A 161 -9.60 -17.27 -17.71
N ARG A 162 -10.64 -18.09 -17.95
CA ARG A 162 -11.99 -17.58 -18.20
C ARG A 162 -12.48 -16.77 -16.98
N LYS A 163 -12.34 -17.30 -15.76
CA LYS A 163 -12.69 -16.60 -14.53
C LYS A 163 -11.95 -15.25 -14.43
N TYR A 164 -10.65 -15.22 -14.73
CA TYR A 164 -9.82 -14.02 -14.72
C TYR A 164 -10.31 -12.96 -15.70
N ILE A 165 -10.65 -13.37 -16.94
CA ILE A 165 -11.15 -12.47 -17.98
C ILE A 165 -12.57 -11.96 -17.66
N GLU A 166 -13.47 -12.84 -17.22
CA GLU A 166 -14.87 -12.51 -16.97
C GLU A 166 -15.09 -11.71 -15.67
N SER A 167 -14.35 -12.03 -14.62
CA SER A 167 -14.57 -11.46 -13.30
C SER A 167 -13.56 -10.35 -12.93
N GLY A 168 -12.48 -10.23 -13.70
CA GLY A 168 -11.41 -9.28 -13.44
C GLY A 168 -10.31 -9.80 -12.52
N SER A 169 -9.29 -8.97 -12.37
CA SER A 169 -8.00 -9.32 -11.75
C SER A 169 -7.79 -8.74 -10.35
N PHE A 170 -8.85 -8.28 -9.70
CA PHE A 170 -8.74 -7.75 -8.34
C PHE A 170 -8.62 -8.88 -7.30
N PRO A 171 -7.82 -8.71 -6.23
CA PRO A 171 -7.63 -9.72 -5.19
C PRO A 171 -8.94 -10.24 -4.57
N GLU A 172 -9.92 -9.36 -4.35
CA GLU A 172 -11.24 -9.73 -3.82
C GLU A 172 -11.97 -10.73 -4.73
N VAL A 173 -11.85 -10.54 -6.04
CA VAL A 173 -12.45 -11.43 -7.03
C VAL A 173 -11.74 -12.78 -7.09
N ALA A 174 -10.41 -12.78 -7.00
CA ALA A 174 -9.61 -13.99 -6.96
C ALA A 174 -9.98 -14.88 -5.75
N LEU A 175 -10.29 -14.26 -4.60
CA LEU A 175 -10.63 -14.95 -3.34
C LEU A 175 -12.13 -15.27 -3.21
N SER A 176 -13.00 -14.69 -4.05
CA SER A 176 -14.43 -14.96 -3.98
C SER A 176 -14.82 -16.17 -4.79
N ASP A 177 -15.46 -17.15 -4.15
CA ASP A 177 -16.10 -18.30 -4.82
C ASP A 177 -17.45 -17.96 -5.44
N LYS A 178 -17.96 -16.75 -5.19
CA LYS A 178 -19.27 -16.31 -5.70
C LYS A 178 -19.12 -15.67 -7.08
N LYS A 179 -19.80 -16.27 -8.09
CA LYS A 179 -20.19 -15.51 -9.30
C LYS A 179 -20.96 -14.28 -8.82
N ARG A 180 -20.48 -13.06 -9.11
CA ARG A 180 -21.36 -11.91 -9.07
C ARG A 180 -22.39 -12.12 -10.16
N GLU A 181 -23.62 -12.35 -9.78
CA GLU A 181 -24.78 -12.07 -10.64
C GLU A 181 -24.66 -10.60 -11.03
N ILE A 182 -24.54 -10.37 -12.33
CA ILE A 182 -24.56 -9.04 -12.97
C ILE A 182 -25.99 -8.54 -12.96
#